data_456cafbe0b5ffd2f169535e73998aa82
#
_entry.id   456cafbe0b5ffd2f169535e73998aa82
#
_cell.length_a   1.000
_cell.length_b   1.000
_cell.length_c   1.000
_cell.angle_alpha   90.00
_cell.angle_beta   90.00
_cell.angle_gamma   90.00
#
_symmetry.space_group_name_H-M   'P 1'
#
loop_
_entity.id
_entity.type
_entity.pdbx_description
1 polymer ?
#
loop_
_entity_poly.entity_id
_entity_poly.type
_entity_poly.pdbx_seq_one_letter_code
_entity_poly.pdbx_strand_id
1 'polypeptide(L)'
;MTFLEEFIGTIQTDGASMYKIFETNVKLGVTRLSCLVHIRRYFYKALKFEDETGIARRFLDKIQLISKFEKQYKKDKLSPETIKANRERDILPILGDILQDLTRYANNATHECGEMLMKAIHYAQAEWKGLMLYTKDGNYRADNNYAEQIMRDLATGRKNFMFSGSDEAAKNLAFAYSLTQSCKLCNVNPYEYWEDLLTNGLSPSRTVDSFMPHLWGKNL
;
A
#
# COMPACT_ATOMS: atom_id res chain seq x y z
N MET A 1 5.84 -17.62 7.99
CA MET A 1 4.96 -16.40 7.96
C MET A 1 4.50 -16.03 9.38
N THR A 2 5.43 -16.04 10.30
CA THR A 2 5.17 -15.88 11.74
C THR A 2 4.59 -14.51 12.17
N PHE A 3 4.80 -13.46 11.39
CA PHE A 3 4.38 -12.10 11.77
C PHE A 3 2.87 -11.83 11.60
N LEU A 4 2.18 -12.54 10.72
CA LEU A 4 0.76 -12.34 10.43
C LEU A 4 -0.12 -13.55 10.81
N GLU A 5 0.40 -14.50 11.59
CA GLU A 5 -0.32 -15.75 11.91
C GLU A 5 -1.62 -15.51 12.69
N GLU A 6 -1.64 -14.50 13.55
CA GLU A 6 -2.82 -14.15 14.36
C GLU A 6 -3.56 -12.91 13.84
N PHE A 7 -3.10 -12.33 12.71
CA PHE A 7 -3.73 -11.13 12.18
C PHE A 7 -5.03 -11.47 11.47
N ILE A 8 -6.11 -10.85 11.91
CA ILE A 8 -7.42 -10.86 11.26
C ILE A 8 -7.74 -9.43 10.83
N GLY A 9 -8.10 -9.22 9.56
CA GLY A 9 -8.42 -7.89 9.08
C GLY A 9 -8.06 -7.67 7.62
N THR A 10 -7.76 -6.42 7.28
CA THR A 10 -7.47 -6.01 5.90
C THR A 10 -6.03 -5.56 5.77
N ILE A 11 -5.33 -6.09 4.76
CA ILE A 11 -3.98 -5.66 4.39
C ILE A 11 -3.99 -5.07 2.98
N GLN A 12 -3.15 -4.07 2.76
CA GLN A 12 -2.91 -3.52 1.43
C GLN A 12 -1.50 -3.87 0.97
N THR A 13 -1.39 -4.49 -0.20
CA THR A 13 -0.11 -4.97 -0.73
C THR A 13 0.05 -4.61 -2.20
N ASP A 14 1.26 -4.76 -2.70
CA ASP A 14 1.52 -4.89 -4.13
C ASP A 14 1.10 -6.29 -4.63
N GLY A 15 1.31 -6.56 -5.92
CA GLY A 15 0.99 -7.85 -6.55
C GLY A 15 2.04 -8.94 -6.36
N ALA A 16 2.90 -8.87 -5.34
CA ALA A 16 3.90 -9.91 -5.09
C ALA A 16 3.22 -11.26 -4.77
N SER A 17 3.73 -12.32 -5.37
CA SER A 17 3.12 -13.67 -5.31
C SER A 17 2.94 -14.19 -3.88
N MET A 18 3.82 -13.80 -2.96
CA MET A 18 3.75 -14.21 -1.55
C MET A 18 2.45 -13.78 -0.85
N TYR A 19 1.83 -12.67 -1.29
CA TYR A 19 0.57 -12.18 -0.72
C TYR A 19 -0.68 -12.84 -1.31
N LYS A 20 -0.54 -13.61 -2.40
CA LYS A 20 -1.67 -14.32 -3.01
C LYS A 20 -2.27 -15.40 -2.11
N ILE A 21 -1.53 -15.88 -1.10
CA ILE A 21 -2.05 -16.80 -0.10
C ILE A 21 -3.29 -16.25 0.62
N PHE A 22 -3.39 -14.94 0.83
CA PHE A 22 -4.54 -14.31 1.47
C PHE A 22 -5.80 -14.28 0.59
N GLU A 23 -5.66 -14.49 -0.72
CA GLU A 23 -6.79 -14.61 -1.64
C GLU A 23 -7.30 -16.05 -1.73
N THR A 24 -6.41 -17.04 -1.54
CA THR A 24 -6.69 -18.46 -1.72
C THR A 24 -7.02 -19.16 -0.41
N ASN A 25 -6.52 -18.68 0.72
CA ASN A 25 -6.74 -19.28 2.04
C ASN A 25 -7.64 -18.39 2.92
N VAL A 26 -8.95 -18.56 2.76
CA VAL A 26 -9.98 -17.84 3.52
C VAL A 26 -9.90 -18.07 5.03
N LYS A 27 -9.33 -19.20 5.47
CA LYS A 27 -9.18 -19.52 6.90
C LYS A 27 -8.26 -18.55 7.64
N LEU A 28 -7.41 -17.83 6.93
CA LEU A 28 -6.53 -16.82 7.54
C LEU A 28 -7.27 -15.58 8.02
N GLY A 29 -8.55 -15.38 7.65
CA GLY A 29 -9.33 -14.21 8.08
C GLY A 29 -8.79 -12.87 7.58
N VAL A 30 -7.90 -12.90 6.56
CA VAL A 30 -7.25 -11.70 6.01
C VAL A 30 -7.85 -11.35 4.66
N THR A 31 -8.30 -10.11 4.52
CA THR A 31 -8.73 -9.53 3.24
C THR A 31 -7.58 -8.76 2.60
N ARG A 32 -7.22 -9.10 1.36
CA ARG A 32 -6.15 -8.41 0.64
C ARG A 32 -6.71 -7.35 -0.32
N LEU A 33 -6.24 -6.12 -0.18
CA LEU A 33 -6.46 -5.04 -1.13
C LEU A 33 -5.26 -4.92 -2.07
N SER A 34 -5.53 -4.62 -3.34
CA SER A 34 -4.51 -4.37 -4.36
C SER A 34 -4.22 -2.87 -4.51
N CYS A 35 -3.03 -2.55 -5.00
CA CYS A 35 -2.55 -1.19 -5.16
C CYS A 35 -2.79 -0.65 -6.58
N LEU A 36 -3.61 0.38 -6.72
CA LEU A 36 -3.88 1.06 -7.99
C LEU A 36 -2.61 1.69 -8.60
N VAL A 37 -1.69 2.18 -7.76
CA VAL A 37 -0.44 2.80 -8.22
C VAL A 37 0.47 1.78 -8.91
N HIS A 38 0.48 0.52 -8.44
CA HIS A 38 1.21 -0.55 -9.11
C HIS A 38 0.59 -0.89 -10.47
N ILE A 39 -0.73 -0.98 -10.58
CA ILE A 39 -1.43 -1.15 -11.86
C ILE A 39 -1.06 0.00 -12.80
N ARG A 40 -1.15 1.25 -12.33
CA ARG A 40 -0.75 2.43 -13.11
C ARG A 40 0.70 2.34 -13.60
N ARG A 41 1.63 1.86 -12.77
CA ARG A 41 3.06 1.72 -13.12
C ARG A 41 3.28 0.77 -14.31
N TYR A 42 2.52 -0.32 -14.40
CA TYR A 42 2.59 -1.24 -15.53
C TYR A 42 2.12 -0.58 -16.82
N PHE A 43 0.99 0.12 -16.82
CA PHE A 43 0.53 0.88 -18.00
C PHE A 43 1.48 2.02 -18.36
N TYR A 44 2.08 2.69 -17.39
CA TYR A 44 3.09 3.73 -17.67
C TYR A 44 4.35 3.16 -18.32
N LYS A 45 4.77 1.95 -17.96
CA LYS A 45 5.85 1.26 -18.65
C LYS A 45 5.44 0.89 -20.08
N ALA A 46 4.23 0.38 -20.27
CA ALA A 46 3.70 0.03 -21.58
C ALA A 46 3.64 1.25 -22.52
N LEU A 47 3.24 2.42 -22.00
CA LEU A 47 3.18 3.66 -22.77
C LEU A 47 4.50 4.04 -23.48
N LYS A 48 5.65 3.66 -22.89
CA LYS A 48 6.96 3.94 -23.50
C LYS A 48 7.24 3.10 -24.76
N PHE A 49 6.50 2.03 -24.94
CA PHE A 49 6.64 1.07 -26.06
C PHE A 49 5.35 1.02 -26.89
N GLU A 50 4.39 1.90 -26.60
CA GLU A 50 3.13 1.99 -27.32
C GLU A 50 3.36 2.77 -28.61
N ASP A 51 2.83 2.23 -29.69
CA ASP A 51 2.71 2.89 -30.97
C ASP A 51 1.49 3.82 -31.03
N GLU A 52 0.90 3.99 -32.19
CA GLU A 52 -0.23 4.89 -32.44
C GLU A 52 -1.56 4.44 -31.79
N THR A 53 -1.64 3.27 -31.17
CA THR A 53 -2.90 2.73 -30.62
C THR A 53 -3.48 3.57 -29.48
N GLY A 54 -2.64 4.19 -28.68
CA GLY A 54 -3.02 5.02 -27.54
C GLY A 54 -3.77 4.26 -26.43
N ILE A 55 -3.71 2.91 -26.41
CA ILE A 55 -4.44 2.06 -25.47
C ILE A 55 -3.95 2.28 -24.04
N ALA A 56 -2.63 2.23 -23.81
CA ALA A 56 -2.06 2.45 -22.49
C ALA A 56 -2.38 3.85 -21.96
N ARG A 57 -2.40 4.85 -22.85
CA ARG A 57 -2.80 6.22 -22.50
C ARG A 57 -4.23 6.28 -21.97
N ARG A 58 -5.18 5.62 -22.64
CA ARG A 58 -6.58 5.58 -22.21
C ARG A 58 -6.75 4.98 -20.81
N PHE A 59 -6.03 3.89 -20.51
CA PHE A 59 -6.02 3.32 -19.15
C PHE A 59 -5.46 4.30 -18.13
N LEU A 60 -4.35 4.97 -18.45
CA LEU A 60 -3.72 5.95 -17.56
C LEU A 60 -4.62 7.15 -17.28
N ASP A 61 -5.35 7.64 -18.26
CA ASP A 61 -6.28 8.76 -18.10
C ASP A 61 -7.45 8.39 -17.17
N LYS A 62 -8.02 7.19 -17.32
CA LYS A 62 -9.06 6.68 -16.41
C LYS A 62 -8.52 6.52 -14.98
N ILE A 63 -7.33 5.95 -14.79
CA ILE A 63 -6.68 5.80 -13.48
C ILE A 63 -6.37 7.19 -12.87
N GLN A 64 -5.97 8.15 -13.69
CA GLN A 64 -5.74 9.51 -13.24
C GLN A 64 -7.01 10.19 -12.74
N LEU A 65 -8.15 9.94 -13.39
CA LEU A 65 -9.44 10.45 -12.94
C LEU A 65 -9.83 9.90 -11.56
N ILE A 66 -9.66 8.59 -11.34
CA ILE A 66 -9.84 7.99 -10.00
C ILE A 66 -8.96 8.69 -8.97
N SER A 67 -7.68 8.91 -9.30
CA SER A 67 -6.73 9.56 -8.40
C SER A 67 -7.11 11.02 -8.10
N LYS A 68 -7.77 11.74 -9.02
CA LYS A 68 -8.29 13.09 -8.79
C LYS A 68 -9.45 13.07 -7.79
N PHE A 69 -10.40 12.15 -7.92
CA PHE A 69 -11.49 11.99 -6.95
C PHE A 69 -10.96 11.68 -5.55
N GLU A 70 -10.07 10.70 -5.40
CA GLU A 70 -9.49 10.35 -4.10
C GLU A 70 -8.74 11.53 -3.44
N LYS A 71 -7.99 12.32 -4.23
CA LYS A 71 -7.34 13.54 -3.73
C LYS A 71 -8.35 14.59 -3.28
N GLN A 72 -9.45 14.75 -4.03
CA GLN A 72 -10.50 15.70 -3.68
C GLN A 72 -11.18 15.30 -2.36
N TYR A 73 -11.57 14.03 -2.20
CA TYR A 73 -12.18 13.53 -0.96
C TYR A 73 -11.29 13.78 0.26
N LYS A 74 -9.97 13.55 0.11
CA LYS A 74 -9.00 13.83 1.17
C LYS A 74 -8.89 15.32 1.46
N LYS A 75 -8.85 16.17 0.43
CA LYS A 75 -8.78 17.64 0.57
C LYS A 75 -9.99 18.19 1.30
N ASP A 76 -11.18 17.66 0.98
CA ASP A 76 -12.46 18.06 1.58
C ASP A 76 -12.67 17.43 2.96
N LYS A 77 -11.75 16.59 3.45
CA LYS A 77 -11.82 15.90 4.75
C LYS A 77 -13.16 15.17 4.96
N LEU A 78 -13.64 14.49 3.92
CA LEU A 78 -14.91 13.78 3.96
C LEU A 78 -14.87 12.61 4.95
N SER A 79 -16.04 12.28 5.54
CA SER A 79 -16.14 11.09 6.41
C SER A 79 -16.00 9.80 5.60
N PRO A 80 -15.60 8.68 6.23
CA PRO A 80 -15.49 7.40 5.55
C PRO A 80 -16.79 6.96 4.85
N GLU A 81 -17.93 7.21 5.47
CA GLU A 81 -19.26 6.89 4.90
C GLU A 81 -19.51 7.69 3.63
N THR A 82 -19.20 9.00 3.66
CA THR A 82 -19.32 9.87 2.51
C THR A 82 -18.36 9.47 1.39
N ILE A 83 -17.12 9.12 1.73
CA ILE A 83 -16.12 8.63 0.77
C ILE A 83 -16.63 7.36 0.09
N LYS A 84 -17.17 6.40 0.86
CA LYS A 84 -17.74 5.17 0.30
C LYS A 84 -18.86 5.46 -0.69
N ALA A 85 -19.82 6.30 -0.32
CA ALA A 85 -20.93 6.67 -1.20
C ALA A 85 -20.45 7.38 -2.47
N ASN A 86 -19.48 8.29 -2.34
CA ASN A 86 -18.88 8.98 -3.48
C ASN A 86 -18.11 8.01 -4.40
N ARG A 87 -17.39 7.02 -3.87
CA ARG A 87 -16.75 5.98 -4.66
C ARG A 87 -17.73 5.16 -5.47
N GLU A 88 -18.89 4.84 -4.88
CA GLU A 88 -19.96 4.12 -5.57
C GLU A 88 -20.51 4.95 -6.75
N ARG A 89 -20.67 6.26 -6.57
CA ARG A 89 -21.20 7.17 -7.60
C ARG A 89 -20.14 7.51 -8.68
N ASP A 90 -18.92 7.85 -8.28
CA ASP A 90 -17.93 8.50 -9.15
C ASP A 90 -16.85 7.54 -9.67
N ILE A 91 -16.46 6.55 -8.87
CA ILE A 91 -15.29 5.69 -9.15
C ILE A 91 -15.72 4.33 -9.69
N LEU A 92 -16.75 3.70 -9.16
CA LEU A 92 -17.22 2.40 -9.65
C LEU A 92 -17.55 2.37 -11.15
N PRO A 93 -18.21 3.39 -11.74
CA PRO A 93 -18.42 3.43 -13.18
C PRO A 93 -17.10 3.43 -13.96
N ILE A 94 -16.09 4.19 -13.52
CA ILE A 94 -14.77 4.23 -14.17
C ILE A 94 -14.07 2.88 -14.07
N LEU A 95 -14.14 2.23 -12.90
CA LEU A 95 -13.61 0.88 -12.73
C LEU A 95 -14.33 -0.12 -13.63
N GLY A 96 -15.64 -0.01 -13.78
CA GLY A 96 -16.43 -0.82 -14.71
C GLY A 96 -15.94 -0.68 -16.16
N ASP A 97 -15.71 0.54 -16.61
CA ASP A 97 -15.16 0.83 -17.94
C ASP A 97 -13.75 0.26 -18.13
N ILE A 98 -12.90 0.37 -17.11
CA ILE A 98 -11.56 -0.22 -17.16
C ILE A 98 -11.66 -1.75 -17.27
N LEU A 99 -12.53 -2.39 -16.50
CA LEU A 99 -12.72 -3.85 -16.55
C LEU A 99 -13.20 -4.34 -17.93
N GLN A 100 -14.12 -3.61 -18.55
CA GLN A 100 -14.59 -3.92 -19.90
C GLN A 100 -13.43 -3.84 -20.90
N ASP A 101 -12.62 -2.78 -20.86
CA ASP A 101 -11.45 -2.64 -21.71
C ASP A 101 -10.40 -3.74 -21.43
N LEU A 102 -10.11 -4.06 -20.17
CA LEU A 102 -9.20 -5.16 -19.81
C LEU A 102 -9.67 -6.49 -20.42
N THR A 103 -10.97 -6.78 -20.33
CA THR A 103 -11.55 -8.01 -20.88
C THR A 103 -11.49 -8.02 -22.41
N ARG A 104 -11.83 -6.90 -23.04
CA ARG A 104 -11.81 -6.74 -24.49
C ARG A 104 -10.40 -6.97 -25.06
N TYR A 105 -9.40 -6.30 -24.51
CA TYR A 105 -8.02 -6.40 -25.01
C TYR A 105 -7.35 -7.72 -24.67
N ALA A 106 -7.67 -8.35 -23.53
CA ALA A 106 -7.16 -9.67 -23.21
C ALA A 106 -7.67 -10.75 -24.19
N ASN A 107 -8.93 -10.65 -24.61
CA ASN A 107 -9.55 -11.61 -25.53
C ASN A 107 -9.16 -11.38 -26.99
N ASN A 108 -8.79 -10.15 -27.37
CA ASN A 108 -8.44 -9.77 -28.75
C ASN A 108 -6.92 -9.56 -28.92
N ALA A 109 -6.12 -10.33 -28.21
CA ALA A 109 -4.67 -10.17 -28.06
C ALA A 109 -3.82 -10.21 -29.35
N THR A 110 -4.41 -10.25 -30.56
CA THR A 110 -3.68 -10.74 -31.71
C THR A 110 -2.83 -9.72 -32.45
N HIS A 111 -3.11 -8.42 -32.46
CA HIS A 111 -2.28 -7.48 -33.25
C HIS A 111 -2.19 -6.05 -32.73
N GLU A 112 -3.04 -5.65 -31.78
CA GLU A 112 -3.09 -4.26 -31.28
C GLU A 112 -2.28 -4.03 -30.01
N CYS A 113 -1.90 -5.11 -29.32
CA CYS A 113 -1.27 -5.04 -28.00
C CYS A 113 0.15 -5.59 -28.03
N GLY A 114 1.14 -4.73 -27.92
CA GLY A 114 2.53 -5.14 -27.70
C GLY A 114 2.71 -5.89 -26.37
N GLU A 115 3.83 -6.60 -26.22
CA GLU A 115 4.14 -7.45 -25.06
C GLU A 115 4.00 -6.70 -23.72
N MET A 116 4.47 -5.45 -23.64
CA MET A 116 4.43 -4.66 -22.41
C MET A 116 3.00 -4.26 -22.03
N LEU A 117 2.15 -3.99 -23.03
CA LEU A 117 0.74 -3.69 -22.79
C LEU A 117 0.00 -4.94 -22.30
N MET A 118 0.24 -6.09 -22.90
CA MET A 118 -0.34 -7.36 -22.46
C MET A 118 0.08 -7.70 -21.00
N LYS A 119 1.35 -7.48 -20.65
CA LYS A 119 1.79 -7.62 -19.24
C LYS A 119 1.02 -6.69 -18.30
N ALA A 120 0.75 -5.45 -18.71
CA ALA A 120 -0.03 -4.50 -17.91
C ALA A 120 -1.48 -4.95 -17.75
N ILE A 121 -2.11 -5.43 -18.82
CA ILE A 121 -3.49 -5.95 -18.82
C ILE A 121 -3.60 -7.17 -17.90
N HIS A 122 -2.75 -8.18 -18.07
CA HIS A 122 -2.77 -9.38 -17.24
C HIS A 122 -2.52 -9.08 -15.77
N TYR A 123 -1.58 -8.17 -15.47
CA TYR A 123 -1.33 -7.73 -14.11
C TYR A 123 -2.56 -7.05 -13.51
N ALA A 124 -3.20 -6.14 -14.25
CA ALA A 124 -4.40 -5.46 -13.79
C ALA A 124 -5.56 -6.44 -13.54
N GLN A 125 -5.76 -7.43 -14.43
CA GLN A 125 -6.76 -8.49 -14.24
C GLN A 125 -6.49 -9.31 -12.99
N ALA A 126 -5.23 -9.73 -12.77
CA ALA A 126 -4.84 -10.51 -11.60
C ALA A 126 -5.04 -9.75 -10.27
N GLU A 127 -4.94 -8.43 -10.29
CA GLU A 127 -5.12 -7.57 -9.12
C GLU A 127 -6.55 -7.03 -8.98
N TRP A 128 -7.43 -7.28 -9.93
CA TRP A 128 -8.73 -6.61 -10.03
C TRP A 128 -9.65 -6.85 -8.84
N LYS A 129 -9.71 -8.10 -8.36
CA LYS A 129 -10.54 -8.46 -7.21
C LYS A 129 -10.15 -7.66 -5.96
N GLY A 130 -8.86 -7.61 -5.64
CA GLY A 130 -8.34 -6.85 -4.50
C GLY A 130 -8.51 -5.34 -4.69
N LEU A 131 -8.41 -4.85 -5.94
CA LEU A 131 -8.65 -3.44 -6.25
C LEU A 131 -10.11 -3.05 -6.01
N MET A 132 -11.07 -3.87 -6.43
CA MET A 132 -12.50 -3.57 -6.22
C MET A 132 -12.88 -3.49 -4.74
N LEU A 133 -12.18 -4.22 -3.87
CA LEU A 133 -12.48 -4.24 -2.44
C LEU A 133 -12.23 -2.88 -1.75
N TYR A 134 -11.28 -2.06 -2.25
CA TYR A 134 -11.03 -0.77 -1.60
C TYR A 134 -12.24 0.19 -1.65
N THR A 135 -13.12 0.02 -2.62
CA THR A 135 -14.33 0.87 -2.73
C THR A 135 -15.38 0.58 -1.67
N LYS A 136 -15.27 -0.56 -0.97
CA LYS A 136 -16.27 -1.03 0.00
C LYS A 136 -16.23 -0.31 1.34
N ASP A 137 -15.11 0.35 1.65
CA ASP A 137 -14.93 1.08 2.90
C ASP A 137 -14.13 2.37 2.64
N GLY A 138 -14.63 3.51 3.13
CA GLY A 138 -13.97 4.81 2.97
C GLY A 138 -12.65 4.95 3.71
N ASN A 139 -12.37 4.10 4.70
CA ASN A 139 -11.09 4.04 5.38
C ASN A 139 -9.99 3.37 4.53
N TYR A 140 -10.35 2.55 3.55
CA TYR A 140 -9.39 1.89 2.70
C TYR A 140 -8.75 2.87 1.72
N ARG A 141 -7.48 2.64 1.42
CA ARG A 141 -6.74 3.45 0.45
C ARG A 141 -6.72 2.75 -0.91
N ALA A 142 -6.65 3.55 -1.98
CA ALA A 142 -6.45 3.03 -3.32
C ALA A 142 -5.00 2.59 -3.58
N ASP A 143 -4.07 2.95 -2.70
CA ASP A 143 -2.63 2.76 -2.89
C ASP A 143 -1.89 2.29 -1.63
N ASN A 144 -0.74 1.65 -1.85
CA ASN A 144 0.19 1.19 -0.82
C ASN A 144 1.34 2.19 -0.57
N ASN A 145 1.24 3.42 -1.05
CA ASN A 145 2.34 4.40 -0.98
C ASN A 145 2.80 4.67 0.45
N TYR A 146 1.88 4.60 1.42
CA TYR A 146 2.20 4.86 2.81
C TYR A 146 3.19 3.84 3.38
N ALA A 147 2.96 2.55 3.17
CA ALA A 147 3.89 1.51 3.58
C ALA A 147 5.23 1.62 2.83
N GLU A 148 5.20 1.95 1.52
CA GLU A 148 6.41 2.16 0.73
C GLU A 148 7.23 3.36 1.22
N GLN A 149 6.59 4.44 1.68
CA GLN A 149 7.27 5.60 2.25
C GLN A 149 8.02 5.26 3.54
N ILE A 150 7.41 4.46 4.41
CA ILE A 150 8.04 3.97 5.64
C ILE A 150 9.32 3.19 5.31
N MET A 151 9.28 2.35 4.28
CA MET A 151 10.43 1.55 3.85
C MET A 151 11.54 2.36 3.19
N ARG A 152 11.29 3.60 2.75
CA ARG A 152 12.32 4.46 2.14
C ARG A 152 13.42 4.83 3.10
N ASP A 153 13.10 5.08 4.37
CA ASP A 153 14.09 5.43 5.38
C ASP A 153 15.09 4.29 5.57
N LEU A 154 14.59 3.04 5.64
CA LEU A 154 15.42 1.84 5.67
C LEU A 154 16.26 1.69 4.40
N ALA A 155 15.67 1.88 3.22
CA ALA A 155 16.36 1.77 1.95
C ALA A 155 17.47 2.83 1.80
N THR A 156 17.26 4.03 2.33
CA THR A 156 18.26 5.09 2.37
C THR A 156 19.37 4.77 3.37
N GLY A 157 19.01 4.30 4.57
CA GLY A 157 19.96 3.86 5.59
C GLY A 157 20.90 2.77 5.07
N ARG A 158 20.38 1.77 4.35
CA ARG A 158 21.20 0.69 3.74
C ARG A 158 22.29 1.20 2.79
N LYS A 159 22.09 2.34 2.14
CA LYS A 159 23.15 2.95 1.30
C LYS A 159 24.29 3.51 2.13
N ASN A 160 24.05 3.84 3.39
CA ASN A 160 25.05 4.42 4.31
C ASN A 160 25.81 3.33 5.06
N PHE A 161 25.12 2.34 5.64
CA PHE A 161 25.77 1.31 6.47
C PHE A 161 26.02 -0.03 5.74
N MET A 162 25.52 -0.21 4.53
CA MET A 162 25.75 -1.33 3.60
C MET A 162 25.36 -2.72 4.14
N PHE A 163 25.75 -3.09 5.37
CA PHE A 163 25.45 -4.36 6.04
C PHE A 163 25.29 -4.16 7.55
N SER A 164 24.67 -5.12 8.23
CA SER A 164 24.37 -5.06 9.67
C SER A 164 25.30 -5.90 10.56
N GLY A 165 26.30 -6.57 9.98
CA GLY A 165 27.30 -7.33 10.70
C GLY A 165 26.89 -8.74 11.14
N SER A 166 25.63 -8.93 11.59
CA SER A 166 25.07 -10.22 11.98
C SER A 166 23.54 -10.22 11.85
N ASP A 167 22.94 -11.42 11.89
CA ASP A 167 21.47 -11.57 11.89
C ASP A 167 20.82 -10.93 13.12
N GLU A 168 21.48 -11.01 14.27
CA GLU A 168 21.01 -10.38 15.50
C GLU A 168 21.04 -8.85 15.38
N ALA A 169 22.15 -8.28 14.88
CA ALA A 169 22.24 -6.85 14.61
C ALA A 169 21.18 -6.39 13.59
N ALA A 170 20.87 -7.22 12.58
CA ALA A 170 19.82 -6.94 11.62
C ALA A 170 18.42 -6.88 12.28
N LYS A 171 18.13 -7.81 13.21
CA LYS A 171 16.89 -7.82 13.99
C LYS A 171 16.76 -6.59 14.88
N ASN A 172 17.84 -6.23 15.59
CA ASN A 172 17.87 -5.05 16.44
C ASN A 172 17.68 -3.77 15.63
N LEU A 173 18.33 -3.68 14.46
CA LEU A 173 18.14 -2.56 13.54
C LEU A 173 16.71 -2.47 13.02
N ALA A 174 16.11 -3.58 12.63
CA ALA A 174 14.72 -3.64 12.18
C ALA A 174 13.75 -3.20 13.29
N PHE A 175 14.00 -3.61 14.53
CA PHE A 175 13.24 -3.18 15.68
C PHE A 175 13.35 -1.66 15.91
N ALA A 176 14.57 -1.12 15.88
CA ALA A 176 14.81 0.32 16.05
C ALA A 176 14.12 1.14 14.96
N TYR A 177 14.17 0.70 13.70
CA TYR A 177 13.42 1.32 12.60
C TYR A 177 11.91 1.26 12.83
N SER A 178 11.38 0.13 13.31
CA SER A 178 9.95 -0.05 13.59
C SER A 178 9.48 0.94 14.66
N LEU A 179 10.21 1.09 15.76
CA LEU A 179 9.89 2.07 16.80
C LEU A 179 9.97 3.51 16.27
N THR A 180 11.04 3.86 15.56
CA THR A 180 11.22 5.19 14.97
C THR A 180 10.08 5.55 14.02
N GLN A 181 9.65 4.63 13.16
CA GLN A 181 8.52 4.85 12.26
C GLN A 181 7.19 4.94 13.03
N SER A 182 7.01 4.13 14.06
CA SER A 182 5.83 4.20 14.93
C SER A 182 5.73 5.55 15.64
N CYS A 183 6.85 6.12 16.09
CA CYS A 183 6.88 7.48 16.65
C CYS A 183 6.37 8.50 15.63
N LYS A 184 6.88 8.46 14.39
CA LYS A 184 6.43 9.35 13.31
C LYS A 184 4.92 9.21 13.03
N LEU A 185 4.40 7.97 13.07
CA LEU A 185 2.97 7.68 12.89
C LEU A 185 2.10 8.28 14.00
N CYS A 186 2.63 8.31 15.21
CA CYS A 186 1.95 8.83 16.41
C CYS A 186 2.18 10.34 16.62
N ASN A 187 2.88 11.02 15.68
CA ASN A 187 3.33 12.41 15.84
C ASN A 187 4.21 12.63 17.08
N VAL A 188 4.99 11.64 17.45
CA VAL A 188 6.00 11.68 18.52
C VAL A 188 7.35 12.01 17.88
N ASN A 189 8.12 12.90 18.52
CA ASN A 189 9.49 13.18 18.12
C ASN A 189 10.38 11.95 18.39
N PRO A 190 10.96 11.30 17.37
CA PRO A 190 11.73 10.08 17.59
C PRO A 190 12.99 10.33 18.45
N TYR A 191 13.59 11.51 18.38
CA TYR A 191 14.78 11.82 19.18
C TYR A 191 14.45 11.82 20.68
N GLU A 192 13.44 12.57 21.08
CA GLU A 192 12.98 12.64 22.48
C GLU A 192 12.51 11.28 23.01
N TYR A 193 11.84 10.52 22.16
CA TYR A 193 11.40 9.16 22.48
C TYR A 193 12.60 8.23 22.75
N TRP A 194 13.62 8.24 21.89
CA TRP A 194 14.81 7.41 22.07
C TRP A 194 15.64 7.86 23.26
N GLU A 195 15.75 9.16 23.54
CA GLU A 195 16.42 9.70 24.71
C GLU A 195 15.75 9.20 26.00
N ASP A 196 14.41 9.28 26.08
CA ASP A 196 13.67 8.76 27.23
C ASP A 196 13.79 7.23 27.37
N LEU A 197 13.65 6.49 26.29
CA LEU A 197 13.76 5.03 26.31
C LEU A 197 15.15 4.57 26.78
N LEU A 198 16.21 5.19 26.30
CA LEU A 198 17.57 4.82 26.66
C LEU A 198 17.95 5.25 28.08
N THR A 199 17.36 6.34 28.58
CA THR A 199 17.63 6.86 29.90
C THR A 199 16.78 6.18 30.97
N ASN A 200 15.50 5.97 30.70
CA ASN A 200 14.50 5.54 31.68
C ASN A 200 13.91 4.14 31.41
N GLY A 201 14.32 3.46 30.34
CA GLY A 201 13.75 2.17 29.94
C GLY A 201 13.90 1.04 30.95
N LEU A 202 14.92 1.11 31.81
CA LEU A 202 15.15 0.15 32.92
C LEU A 202 14.59 0.62 34.25
N SER A 203 13.87 1.73 34.31
CA SER A 203 13.29 2.25 35.56
C SER A 203 12.20 1.30 36.07
N PRO A 204 12.25 0.86 37.35
CA PRO A 204 11.24 -0.02 37.93
C PRO A 204 9.82 0.58 37.94
N SER A 205 9.71 1.90 37.83
CA SER A 205 8.44 2.63 37.86
C SER A 205 7.74 2.67 36.46
N ARG A 206 8.40 2.22 35.41
CA ARG A 206 7.88 2.26 34.03
C ARG A 206 7.57 0.86 33.51
N THR A 207 6.44 0.73 32.84
CA THR A 207 6.04 -0.50 32.19
C THR A 207 6.39 -0.46 30.70
N VAL A 208 6.49 -1.62 30.04
CA VAL A 208 6.72 -1.70 28.59
C VAL A 208 5.65 -0.88 27.83
N ASP A 209 4.39 -0.94 28.26
CA ASP A 209 3.29 -0.21 27.65
C ASP A 209 3.49 1.31 27.68
N SER A 210 4.13 1.84 28.74
CA SER A 210 4.41 3.28 28.84
C SER A 210 5.40 3.78 27.79
N PHE A 211 6.18 2.88 27.18
CA PHE A 211 7.09 3.17 26.08
C PHE A 211 6.51 2.90 24.69
N MET A 212 5.28 2.38 24.61
CA MET A 212 4.66 2.23 23.29
C MET A 212 4.40 3.60 22.66
N PRO A 213 4.86 3.88 21.42
CA PRO A 213 4.81 5.23 20.83
C PRO A 213 3.45 5.91 20.87
N HIS A 214 2.35 5.13 20.76
CA HIS A 214 0.98 5.67 20.80
C HIS A 214 0.50 6.03 22.24
N LEU A 215 1.20 5.56 23.28
CA LEU A 215 0.93 5.84 24.70
C LEU A 215 1.99 6.75 25.31
N TRP A 216 3.14 6.92 24.64
CA TRP A 216 4.24 7.72 25.13
C TRP A 216 3.82 9.20 25.31
N GLY A 217 4.22 9.79 26.43
CA GLY A 217 3.89 11.18 26.78
C GLY A 217 2.45 11.41 27.28
N LYS A 218 1.59 10.39 27.29
CA LYS A 218 0.22 10.51 27.83
C LYS A 218 0.14 10.23 29.33
N ASN A 219 1.18 9.64 29.89
CA ASN A 219 1.28 9.22 31.28
C ASN A 219 2.52 9.82 31.97
N LEU A 220 3.07 10.91 31.45
CA LEU A 220 4.14 11.70 32.07
C LEU A 220 3.56 12.84 32.88
#